data_f1657dc760e8c594dac415df84de930c
#
_entry.id   f1657dc760e8c594dac415df84de930c
#
_cell.length_a   1.000
_cell.length_b   1.000
_cell.length_c   1.000
_cell.angle_alpha   90.00
_cell.angle_beta   90.00
_cell.angle_gamma   90.00
#
_symmetry.space_group_name_H-M   'P 1'
#
loop_
_entity.id
_entity.type
_entity.pdbx_description
1 polymer ?
#
loop_
_entity_poly.entity_id
_entity_poly.type
_entity_poly.pdbx_seq_one_letter_code
_entity_poly.pdbx_strand_id
1 'polypeptide(L)'
;MTCPSCGKNLKQGQLICPKCGKDIELVSEFPVESLLESTENREKEKKSQTSARYNKIIAQSRDNTLRKKQRKLITFITILLVILAIGLVIGVRYYTKYRQLNDYNYQFSHARASYDNGNKDEAYTYIRQALELDPNSEAANLFYANMLAKDGEENKAEELYLQLIKANSDDTDAYQALLELYESQSRPGDMKSLIKSGSSAIQKYFSSYIPKAPETSLEEGSYTAKQTVELKADSGETIYYTLDGTTPDSSSTVYKTGIELDEGRTELRAVAYNEYGISGDVTIAVYNITLARPDAAIIYPSSGKYDAGTKIVVTIPDGCTGFYTFDGTPDDTCEVVNGPIVMQEGTHIFSVIVKNEYGKYSSIASETYIVGNS
;
A
#
# COMPACT_ATOMS: atom_id res chain seq x y z
N MET A 1 -101.48 60.14 -32.02
CA MET A 1 -102.18 61.04 -32.95
C MET A 1 -103.17 60.25 -33.74
N THR A 2 -104.33 60.77 -34.00
CA THR A 2 -105.31 60.12 -34.86
C THR A 2 -105.48 60.94 -36.13
N CYS A 3 -105.61 60.32 -37.24
CA CYS A 3 -105.83 61.01 -38.52
C CYS A 3 -107.14 61.75 -38.54
N PRO A 4 -107.16 63.07 -38.82
CA PRO A 4 -108.39 63.87 -38.74
C PRO A 4 -109.40 63.51 -39.85
N SER A 5 -108.95 62.82 -40.84
CA SER A 5 -109.84 62.47 -42.02
C SER A 5 -110.41 61.07 -41.92
N CYS A 6 -109.81 60.08 -41.23
CA CYS A 6 -110.31 58.68 -41.25
C CYS A 6 -110.25 58.01 -39.90
N GLY A 7 -109.82 58.70 -38.81
CA GLY A 7 -109.82 58.23 -37.41
C GLY A 7 -108.74 57.15 -37.06
N LYS A 8 -107.81 56.77 -37.95
CA LYS A 8 -106.79 55.75 -37.72
C LYS A 8 -105.67 56.29 -36.80
N ASN A 9 -105.30 55.54 -35.76
CA ASN A 9 -104.16 55.88 -34.94
C ASN A 9 -102.86 55.86 -35.72
N LEU A 10 -102.09 56.94 -35.66
CA LEU A 10 -100.85 57.18 -36.33
C LEU A 10 -99.70 57.11 -35.32
N LYS A 11 -98.54 56.54 -35.70
CA LYS A 11 -97.33 56.56 -34.93
C LYS A 11 -96.74 57.98 -34.89
N GLN A 12 -96.15 58.34 -33.84
CA GLN A 12 -95.53 59.65 -33.67
C GLN A 12 -94.45 59.90 -34.75
N GLY A 13 -94.61 60.99 -35.54
CA GLY A 13 -93.74 61.33 -36.64
C GLY A 13 -94.19 60.90 -38.06
N GLN A 14 -95.36 60.27 -38.23
CA GLN A 14 -95.97 60.00 -39.48
C GLN A 14 -96.67 61.20 -40.10
N LEU A 15 -96.19 61.70 -41.19
CA LEU A 15 -96.73 62.88 -41.90
C LEU A 15 -97.78 62.53 -42.98
N ILE A 16 -97.89 61.26 -43.35
CA ILE A 16 -98.86 60.74 -44.27
C ILE A 16 -99.65 59.57 -43.62
N CYS A 17 -100.97 59.60 -43.69
CA CYS A 17 -101.78 58.53 -43.16
C CYS A 17 -101.72 57.25 -44.05
N PRO A 18 -101.24 56.09 -43.60
CA PRO A 18 -101.10 54.91 -44.38
C PRO A 18 -102.46 54.25 -44.81
N LYS A 19 -103.60 54.73 -44.23
CA LYS A 19 -104.93 54.21 -44.60
C LYS A 19 -105.65 55.07 -45.65
N CYS A 20 -105.51 56.39 -45.66
CA CYS A 20 -106.21 57.27 -46.58
C CYS A 20 -105.34 58.19 -47.43
N GLY A 21 -103.99 58.08 -47.25
CA GLY A 21 -103.03 58.82 -48.09
C GLY A 21 -102.96 60.34 -47.83
N LYS A 22 -103.74 60.91 -46.94
CA LYS A 22 -103.73 62.37 -46.72
C LYS A 22 -102.57 62.82 -45.83
N ASP A 23 -101.96 63.93 -46.19
CA ASP A 23 -100.99 64.64 -45.39
C ASP A 23 -101.57 65.25 -44.18
N ILE A 24 -100.80 65.30 -43.11
CA ILE A 24 -101.19 65.86 -41.79
C ILE A 24 -100.43 67.15 -41.63
N GLU A 25 -101.05 68.25 -41.88
CA GLU A 25 -100.51 69.56 -41.60
C GLU A 25 -100.52 69.83 -40.07
N LEU A 26 -99.35 70.04 -39.49
CA LEU A 26 -99.15 70.51 -38.14
C LEU A 26 -99.00 72.04 -38.14
N VAL A 27 -100.09 72.71 -37.86
CA VAL A 27 -100.03 74.13 -37.67
C VAL A 27 -99.43 74.40 -36.28
N SER A 28 -98.30 75.03 -36.22
CA SER A 28 -97.68 75.47 -35.03
C SER A 28 -97.94 76.98 -34.80
N GLU A 29 -98.72 77.29 -33.86
CA GLU A 29 -98.87 78.66 -33.35
C GLU A 29 -97.72 78.94 -32.32
N PHE A 30 -96.56 79.29 -32.79
CA PHE A 30 -95.45 79.86 -31.94
C PHE A 30 -94.71 80.94 -32.72
N PRO A 31 -94.40 82.09 -32.04
CA PRO A 31 -93.63 83.18 -32.68
C PRO A 31 -92.21 82.81 -32.98
N VAL A 32 -91.76 83.01 -34.22
CA VAL A 32 -90.47 82.51 -34.80
C VAL A 32 -89.23 83.08 -34.10
N GLU A 33 -89.32 84.28 -33.49
CA GLU A 33 -88.15 84.90 -32.81
C GLU A 33 -87.58 84.21 -31.59
N SER A 34 -88.40 83.59 -30.74
CA SER A 34 -87.94 82.86 -29.54
C SER A 34 -87.32 81.48 -29.89
N LEU A 35 -87.58 80.97 -31.05
CA LEU A 35 -87.04 79.68 -31.49
C LEU A 35 -85.65 79.78 -32.04
N LEU A 36 -85.31 80.94 -32.67
CA LEU A 36 -83.96 81.16 -33.25
C LEU A 36 -82.85 81.28 -32.20
N GLU A 37 -83.13 82.01 -31.08
CA GLU A 37 -82.15 82.13 -29.97
C GLU A 37 -82.00 80.82 -29.20
N SER A 38 -83.00 80.04 -29.05
CA SER A 38 -82.89 78.70 -28.33
C SER A 38 -82.21 77.64 -29.20
N THR A 39 -82.30 77.74 -30.50
CA THR A 39 -81.64 76.80 -31.48
C THR A 39 -80.13 77.09 -31.58
N GLU A 40 -79.74 78.35 -31.65
CA GLU A 40 -78.32 78.74 -31.69
C GLU A 40 -77.57 78.38 -30.41
N ASN A 41 -78.14 78.55 -29.23
CA ASN A 41 -77.53 78.13 -28.02
C ASN A 41 -77.50 76.62 -27.84
N ARG A 42 -78.52 75.87 -28.31
CA ARG A 42 -78.51 74.41 -28.34
C ARG A 42 -77.50 73.82 -29.36
N GLU A 43 -77.27 74.50 -30.50
CA GLU A 43 -76.23 74.07 -31.45
C GLU A 43 -74.84 74.34 -30.92
N LYS A 44 -74.61 75.51 -30.28
CA LYS A 44 -73.34 75.83 -29.60
C LYS A 44 -73.01 74.83 -28.47
N GLU A 45 -74.05 74.48 -27.64
CA GLU A 45 -73.86 73.46 -26.59
C GLU A 45 -73.62 72.05 -27.19
N LYS A 46 -74.37 71.64 -28.22
CA LYS A 46 -74.13 70.38 -28.90
C LYS A 46 -72.78 70.32 -29.56
N LYS A 47 -72.35 71.39 -30.24
CA LYS A 47 -70.99 71.46 -30.84
C LYS A 47 -69.93 71.42 -29.75
N SER A 48 -70.13 72.12 -28.60
CA SER A 48 -69.19 72.05 -27.44
C SER A 48 -69.17 70.67 -26.82
N GLN A 49 -70.28 70.01 -26.57
CA GLN A 49 -70.36 68.67 -26.06
C GLN A 49 -69.80 67.60 -27.00
N THR A 50 -70.03 67.78 -28.32
CA THR A 50 -69.53 66.86 -29.33
C THR A 50 -68.01 67.01 -29.44
N SER A 51 -67.46 68.26 -29.42
CA SER A 51 -66.04 68.56 -29.40
C SER A 51 -65.37 68.00 -28.12
N ALA A 52 -65.96 68.20 -26.94
CA ALA A 52 -65.45 67.66 -25.67
C ALA A 52 -65.44 66.13 -25.66
N ARG A 53 -66.52 65.53 -26.21
CA ARG A 53 -66.57 64.05 -26.33
C ARG A 53 -65.58 63.49 -27.34
N TYR A 54 -65.38 64.18 -28.44
CA TYR A 54 -64.38 63.83 -29.47
C TYR A 54 -62.95 63.96 -28.93
N ASN A 55 -62.65 65.07 -28.24
CA ASN A 55 -61.36 65.25 -27.59
C ASN A 55 -61.08 64.21 -26.48
N LYS A 56 -62.12 63.85 -25.71
CA LYS A 56 -62.02 62.78 -24.72
C LYS A 56 -61.74 61.42 -25.35
N ILE A 57 -62.39 61.10 -26.47
CA ILE A 57 -62.17 59.84 -27.20
C ILE A 57 -60.73 59.83 -27.81
N ILE A 58 -60.28 60.92 -28.38
CA ILE A 58 -58.89 61.01 -28.90
C ILE A 58 -57.88 60.91 -27.78
N ALA A 59 -58.08 61.58 -26.66
CA ALA A 59 -57.20 61.50 -25.47
C ALA A 59 -57.14 60.06 -24.94
N GLN A 60 -58.34 59.40 -24.86
CA GLN A 60 -58.42 58.03 -24.39
C GLN A 60 -57.81 57.00 -25.39
N SER A 61 -57.94 57.29 -26.69
CA SER A 61 -57.29 56.51 -27.74
C SER A 61 -55.78 56.68 -27.74
N ARG A 62 -55.25 57.89 -27.53
CA ARG A 62 -53.83 58.17 -27.37
C ARG A 62 -53.26 57.50 -26.11
N ASP A 63 -53.97 57.58 -25.00
CA ASP A 63 -53.52 56.93 -23.75
C ASP A 63 -53.49 55.41 -23.90
N ASN A 64 -54.50 54.80 -24.52
CA ASN A 64 -54.50 53.38 -24.80
C ASN A 64 -53.39 52.93 -25.75
N THR A 65 -53.05 53.72 -26.77
CA THR A 65 -51.93 53.43 -27.67
C THR A 65 -50.61 53.55 -26.97
N LEU A 66 -50.43 54.56 -26.11
CA LEU A 66 -49.21 54.72 -25.28
C LEU A 66 -49.06 53.58 -24.28
N ARG A 67 -50.15 53.22 -23.60
CA ARG A 67 -50.15 52.05 -22.66
C ARG A 67 -49.85 50.73 -23.40
N LYS A 68 -50.36 50.52 -24.60
CA LYS A 68 -49.99 49.36 -25.43
C LYS A 68 -48.53 49.36 -25.85
N LYS A 69 -47.95 50.52 -26.20
CA LYS A 69 -46.53 50.64 -26.52
C LYS A 69 -45.66 50.41 -25.30
N GLN A 70 -46.02 50.97 -24.13
CA GLN A 70 -45.34 50.77 -22.87
C GLN A 70 -45.39 49.28 -22.44
N ARG A 71 -46.54 48.65 -22.55
CA ARG A 71 -46.66 47.21 -22.21
C ARG A 71 -45.75 46.33 -23.15
N LYS A 72 -45.72 46.63 -24.43
CA LYS A 72 -44.78 45.94 -25.38
C LYS A 72 -43.32 46.19 -25.06
N LEU A 73 -42.99 47.42 -24.68
CA LEU A 73 -41.63 47.75 -24.26
C LEU A 73 -41.24 47.03 -22.94
N ILE A 74 -42.12 47.05 -21.96
CA ILE A 74 -41.91 46.34 -20.69
C ILE A 74 -41.77 44.83 -20.93
N THR A 75 -42.63 44.21 -21.74
CA THR A 75 -42.50 42.77 -22.10
C THR A 75 -41.21 42.51 -22.86
N PHE A 76 -40.79 43.39 -23.75
CA PHE A 76 -39.50 43.24 -24.43
C PHE A 76 -38.34 43.33 -23.46
N ILE A 77 -38.34 44.30 -22.55
CA ILE A 77 -37.29 44.45 -21.51
C ILE A 77 -37.28 43.24 -20.55
N THR A 78 -38.46 42.74 -20.14
CA THR A 78 -38.52 41.55 -19.28
C THR A 78 -37.97 40.31 -19.98
N ILE A 79 -38.28 40.08 -21.25
CA ILE A 79 -37.75 38.98 -22.07
C ILE A 79 -36.20 39.12 -22.19
N LEU A 80 -35.72 40.32 -22.45
CA LEU A 80 -34.28 40.60 -22.56
C LEU A 80 -33.57 40.31 -21.25
N LEU A 81 -34.13 40.74 -20.09
CA LEU A 81 -33.57 40.46 -18.79
C LEU A 81 -33.55 38.98 -18.44
N VAL A 82 -34.60 38.23 -18.84
CA VAL A 82 -34.63 36.76 -18.65
C VAL A 82 -33.53 36.09 -19.51
N ILE A 83 -33.36 36.51 -20.76
CA ILE A 83 -32.28 35.98 -21.63
C ILE A 83 -30.89 36.29 -21.01
N LEU A 84 -30.69 37.50 -20.53
CA LEU A 84 -29.43 37.88 -19.87
C LEU A 84 -29.18 37.06 -18.59
N ALA A 85 -30.22 36.83 -17.79
CA ALA A 85 -30.13 36.01 -16.58
C ALA A 85 -29.77 34.54 -16.93
N ILE A 86 -30.39 33.98 -17.96
CA ILE A 86 -30.07 32.63 -18.46
C ILE A 86 -28.62 32.59 -18.97
N GLY A 87 -28.20 33.59 -19.75
CA GLY A 87 -26.83 33.72 -20.24
C GLY A 87 -25.81 33.80 -19.12
N LEU A 88 -26.13 34.57 -18.07
CA LEU A 88 -25.27 34.67 -16.88
C LEU A 88 -25.14 33.30 -16.15
N VAL A 89 -26.24 32.58 -15.94
CA VAL A 89 -26.23 31.25 -15.31
C VAL A 89 -25.39 30.26 -16.12
N ILE A 90 -25.60 30.25 -17.45
CA ILE A 90 -24.81 29.39 -18.35
C ILE A 90 -23.34 29.79 -18.31
N GLY A 91 -23.02 31.07 -18.35
CA GLY A 91 -21.64 31.61 -18.29
C GLY A 91 -20.96 31.24 -16.97
N VAL A 92 -21.64 31.39 -15.82
CA VAL A 92 -21.12 31.00 -14.51
C VAL A 92 -20.86 29.48 -14.45
N ARG A 93 -21.82 28.65 -14.92
CA ARG A 93 -21.63 27.19 -14.98
C ARG A 93 -20.48 26.79 -15.88
N TYR A 94 -20.34 27.41 -17.02
CA TYR A 94 -19.22 27.18 -17.94
C TYR A 94 -17.88 27.56 -17.30
N TYR A 95 -17.82 28.75 -16.66
CA TYR A 95 -16.62 29.23 -15.98
C TYR A 95 -16.23 28.36 -14.78
N THR A 96 -17.19 27.95 -13.96
CA THR A 96 -16.92 27.03 -12.84
C THR A 96 -16.41 25.67 -13.31
N LYS A 97 -17.04 25.12 -14.36
CA LYS A 97 -16.60 23.85 -14.95
C LYS A 97 -15.20 24.00 -15.58
N TYR A 98 -14.93 25.08 -16.25
CA TYR A 98 -13.61 25.37 -16.82
C TYR A 98 -12.53 25.47 -15.73
N ARG A 99 -12.82 26.17 -14.62
CA ARG A 99 -11.89 26.22 -13.46
C ARG A 99 -11.66 24.83 -12.87
N GLN A 100 -12.69 24.04 -12.67
CA GLN A 100 -12.57 22.69 -12.12
C GLN A 100 -11.72 21.78 -13.01
N LEU A 101 -11.91 21.84 -14.33
CA LEU A 101 -11.12 21.06 -15.29
C LEU A 101 -9.63 21.44 -15.29
N ASN A 102 -9.28 22.68 -14.93
CA ASN A 102 -7.91 23.19 -14.90
C ASN A 102 -7.36 23.37 -13.48
N ASP A 103 -7.95 22.69 -12.49
CA ASP A 103 -7.49 22.71 -11.10
C ASP A 103 -6.99 21.32 -10.70
N TYR A 104 -5.68 21.19 -10.52
CA TYR A 104 -5.03 19.94 -10.10
C TYR A 104 -5.64 19.39 -8.82
N ASN A 105 -5.82 20.24 -7.78
CA ASN A 105 -6.34 19.78 -6.49
C ASN A 105 -7.77 19.26 -6.60
N TYR A 106 -8.59 19.92 -7.44
CA TYR A 106 -9.93 19.43 -7.74
C TYR A 106 -9.88 18.04 -8.38
N GLN A 107 -9.08 17.86 -9.44
CA GLN A 107 -8.96 16.60 -10.17
C GLN A 107 -8.41 15.49 -9.26
N PHE A 108 -7.33 15.76 -8.54
CA PHE A 108 -6.70 14.76 -7.67
C PHE A 108 -7.61 14.34 -6.50
N SER A 109 -8.29 15.30 -5.83
CA SER A 109 -9.21 14.98 -4.75
C SER A 109 -10.43 14.17 -5.22
N HIS A 110 -10.94 14.45 -6.43
CA HIS A 110 -12.05 13.69 -7.00
C HIS A 110 -11.60 12.29 -7.46
N ALA A 111 -10.37 12.14 -7.98
CA ALA A 111 -9.80 10.83 -8.27
C ALA A 111 -9.81 9.93 -7.04
N ARG A 112 -9.31 10.44 -5.91
CA ARG A 112 -9.30 9.70 -4.63
C ARG A 112 -10.72 9.36 -4.18
N ALA A 113 -11.59 10.36 -4.11
CA ALA A 113 -12.97 10.15 -3.66
C ALA A 113 -13.74 9.16 -4.54
N SER A 114 -13.59 9.22 -5.87
CA SER A 114 -14.23 8.28 -6.80
C SER A 114 -13.69 6.86 -6.61
N TYR A 115 -12.38 6.71 -6.41
CA TYR A 115 -11.77 5.40 -6.17
C TYR A 115 -12.24 4.78 -4.85
N ASP A 116 -12.26 5.57 -3.78
CA ASP A 116 -12.73 5.13 -2.45
C ASP A 116 -14.21 4.72 -2.46
N ASN A 117 -15.01 5.34 -3.34
CA ASN A 117 -16.42 4.99 -3.54
C ASN A 117 -16.63 3.83 -4.54
N GLY A 118 -15.57 3.24 -5.08
CA GLY A 118 -15.63 2.12 -6.03
C GLY A 118 -15.90 2.53 -7.49
N ASN A 119 -15.94 3.83 -7.80
CA ASN A 119 -16.17 4.36 -9.14
C ASN A 119 -14.83 4.43 -9.93
N LYS A 120 -14.28 3.27 -10.28
CA LYS A 120 -12.95 3.15 -10.88
C LYS A 120 -12.78 3.95 -12.18
N ASP A 121 -13.70 3.84 -13.14
CA ASP A 121 -13.59 4.54 -14.42
C ASP A 121 -13.53 6.06 -14.27
N GLU A 122 -14.32 6.57 -13.34
CA GLU A 122 -14.33 8.00 -13.01
C GLU A 122 -13.01 8.40 -12.33
N ALA A 123 -12.52 7.60 -11.38
CA ALA A 123 -11.24 7.82 -10.72
C ALA A 123 -10.09 7.86 -11.72
N TYR A 124 -10.04 6.91 -12.68
CA TYR A 124 -9.05 6.92 -13.76
C TYR A 124 -9.14 8.13 -14.67
N THR A 125 -10.33 8.67 -14.86
CA THR A 125 -10.52 9.89 -15.65
C THR A 125 -9.94 11.10 -14.92
N TYR A 126 -10.28 11.26 -13.66
CA TYR A 126 -9.79 12.36 -12.83
C TYR A 126 -8.28 12.30 -12.58
N ILE A 127 -7.71 11.12 -12.30
CA ILE A 127 -6.26 11.04 -12.05
C ILE A 127 -5.44 11.36 -13.31
N ARG A 128 -5.89 10.94 -14.50
CA ARG A 128 -5.23 11.31 -15.76
C ARG A 128 -5.28 12.81 -16.01
N GLN A 129 -6.41 13.46 -15.73
CA GLN A 129 -6.52 14.92 -15.81
C GLN A 129 -5.62 15.63 -14.83
N ALA A 130 -5.49 15.11 -13.59
CA ALA A 130 -4.55 15.65 -12.60
C ALA A 130 -3.11 15.56 -13.10
N LEU A 131 -2.72 14.42 -13.68
CA LEU A 131 -1.39 14.20 -14.24
C LEU A 131 -1.12 14.98 -15.54
N GLU A 132 -2.15 15.33 -16.32
CA GLU A 132 -2.01 16.26 -17.43
C GLU A 132 -1.69 17.69 -16.95
N LEU A 133 -2.24 18.08 -15.79
CA LEU A 133 -1.99 19.40 -15.20
C LEU A 133 -0.66 19.49 -14.46
N ASP A 134 -0.26 18.41 -13.78
CA ASP A 134 1.02 18.28 -13.10
C ASP A 134 1.59 16.87 -13.29
N PRO A 135 2.34 16.63 -14.38
CA PRO A 135 2.93 15.33 -14.68
C PRO A 135 3.96 14.86 -13.65
N ASN A 136 4.58 15.77 -12.92
CA ASN A 136 5.62 15.48 -11.95
C ASN A 136 5.10 15.37 -10.51
N SER A 137 3.79 15.45 -10.31
CA SER A 137 3.20 15.27 -8.98
C SER A 137 3.48 13.88 -8.45
N GLU A 138 4.36 13.78 -7.46
CA GLU A 138 4.71 12.55 -6.76
C GLU A 138 3.46 11.87 -6.18
N ALA A 139 2.61 12.63 -5.47
CA ALA A 139 1.39 12.12 -4.87
C ALA A 139 0.38 11.56 -5.89
N ALA A 140 0.23 12.23 -7.06
CA ALA A 140 -0.69 11.75 -8.09
C ALA A 140 -0.14 10.51 -8.81
N ASN A 141 1.15 10.48 -9.13
CA ASN A 141 1.80 9.31 -9.74
C ASN A 141 1.78 8.11 -8.80
N LEU A 142 2.08 8.30 -7.51
CA LEU A 142 2.02 7.23 -6.52
C LEU A 142 0.58 6.69 -6.37
N PHE A 143 -0.40 7.58 -6.28
CA PHE A 143 -1.80 7.17 -6.21
C PHE A 143 -2.24 6.41 -7.46
N TYR A 144 -1.84 6.87 -8.65
CA TYR A 144 -2.13 6.19 -9.92
C TYR A 144 -1.50 4.81 -9.99
N ALA A 145 -0.22 4.68 -9.57
CA ALA A 145 0.46 3.39 -9.48
C ALA A 145 -0.25 2.43 -8.50
N ASN A 146 -0.67 2.93 -7.33
CA ASN A 146 -1.43 2.14 -6.35
C ASN A 146 -2.78 1.65 -6.91
N MET A 147 -3.48 2.48 -7.69
CA MET A 147 -4.71 2.07 -8.38
C MET A 147 -4.43 0.92 -9.37
N LEU A 148 -3.39 1.06 -10.19
CA LEU A 148 -3.00 0.04 -11.18
C LEU A 148 -2.62 -1.28 -10.52
N ALA A 149 -1.84 -1.24 -9.43
CA ALA A 149 -1.46 -2.44 -8.67
C ALA A 149 -2.69 -3.20 -8.15
N LYS A 150 -3.63 -2.46 -7.53
CA LYS A 150 -4.88 -3.05 -7.00
C LYS A 150 -5.83 -3.57 -8.09
N ASP A 151 -5.72 -3.06 -9.30
CA ASP A 151 -6.55 -3.47 -10.44
C ASP A 151 -5.90 -4.57 -11.30
N GLY A 152 -4.74 -5.11 -10.86
CA GLY A 152 -4.04 -6.22 -11.52
C GLY A 152 -3.12 -5.78 -12.69
N GLU A 153 -2.93 -4.47 -12.89
CA GLU A 153 -1.99 -3.91 -13.87
C GLU A 153 -0.58 -3.76 -13.27
N GLU A 154 -0.11 -4.85 -12.65
CA GLU A 154 1.08 -4.87 -11.79
C GLU A 154 2.36 -4.39 -12.50
N ASN A 155 2.56 -4.77 -13.77
CA ASN A 155 3.74 -4.34 -14.52
C ASN A 155 3.79 -2.82 -14.74
N LYS A 156 2.62 -2.20 -14.95
CA LYS A 156 2.55 -0.74 -15.10
C LYS A 156 2.76 -0.03 -13.77
N ALA A 157 2.24 -0.61 -12.69
CA ALA A 157 2.47 -0.10 -11.35
C ALA A 157 3.96 -0.15 -10.98
N GLU A 158 4.63 -1.28 -11.21
CA GLU A 158 6.07 -1.45 -10.99
C GLU A 158 6.88 -0.39 -11.75
N GLU A 159 6.58 -0.17 -13.03
CA GLU A 159 7.25 0.84 -13.84
C GLU A 159 7.11 2.26 -13.24
N LEU A 160 5.92 2.63 -12.80
CA LEU A 160 5.66 3.93 -12.18
C LEU A 160 6.36 4.09 -10.84
N TYR A 161 6.36 3.06 -9.97
CA TYR A 161 7.11 3.10 -8.72
C TYR A 161 8.61 3.27 -8.95
N LEU A 162 9.18 2.56 -9.92
CA LEU A 162 10.58 2.71 -10.29
C LEU A 162 10.90 4.10 -10.86
N GLN A 163 9.96 4.72 -11.59
CA GLN A 163 10.11 6.10 -12.06
C GLN A 163 10.10 7.09 -10.89
N LEU A 164 9.22 6.91 -9.90
CA LEU A 164 9.17 7.72 -8.68
C LEU A 164 10.48 7.62 -7.89
N ILE A 165 10.95 6.39 -7.64
CA ILE A 165 12.22 6.13 -6.96
C ILE A 165 13.41 6.75 -7.71
N LYS A 166 13.39 6.71 -9.04
CA LYS A 166 14.43 7.36 -9.86
C LYS A 166 14.39 8.88 -9.76
N ALA A 167 13.21 9.47 -9.64
CA ALA A 167 13.03 10.92 -9.49
C ALA A 167 13.40 11.40 -8.08
N ASN A 168 13.04 10.62 -7.06
CA ASN A 168 13.35 10.85 -5.65
C ASN A 168 13.86 9.54 -5.02
N SER A 169 15.18 9.41 -4.91
CA SER A 169 15.83 8.18 -4.40
C SER A 169 15.60 7.93 -2.90
N ASP A 170 15.01 8.87 -2.18
CA ASP A 170 14.67 8.77 -0.75
C ASP A 170 13.15 8.71 -0.50
N ASP A 171 12.34 8.50 -1.56
CA ASP A 171 10.88 8.35 -1.47
C ASP A 171 10.49 7.02 -0.79
N THR A 172 10.35 7.07 0.54
CA THR A 172 9.96 5.89 1.34
C THR A 172 8.60 5.32 0.96
N ASP A 173 7.67 6.15 0.49
CA ASP A 173 6.31 5.70 0.13
C ASP A 173 6.32 4.90 -1.17
N ALA A 174 7.11 5.35 -2.16
CA ALA A 174 7.29 4.60 -3.41
C ALA A 174 8.05 3.27 -3.19
N TYR A 175 9.09 3.28 -2.33
CA TYR A 175 9.76 2.03 -1.92
C TYR A 175 8.82 1.07 -1.22
N GLN A 176 8.03 1.56 -0.25
CA GLN A 176 7.07 0.74 0.48
C GLN A 176 6.05 0.10 -0.46
N ALA A 177 5.45 0.89 -1.36
CA ALA A 177 4.47 0.40 -2.31
C ALA A 177 5.04 -0.66 -3.27
N LEU A 178 6.29 -0.48 -3.72
CA LEU A 178 6.95 -1.46 -4.57
C LEU A 178 7.33 -2.73 -3.81
N LEU A 179 7.74 -2.62 -2.55
CA LEU A 179 7.99 -3.77 -1.67
C LEU A 179 6.71 -4.59 -1.46
N GLU A 180 5.58 -3.94 -1.19
CA GLU A 180 4.27 -4.60 -1.05
C GLU A 180 3.86 -5.31 -2.35
N LEU A 181 4.14 -4.71 -3.51
CA LEU A 181 3.90 -5.34 -4.81
C LEU A 181 4.77 -6.60 -4.98
N TYR A 182 6.07 -6.53 -4.70
CA TYR A 182 6.97 -7.68 -4.78
C TYR A 182 6.62 -8.78 -3.77
N GLU A 183 6.19 -8.41 -2.56
CA GLU A 183 5.69 -9.35 -1.56
C GLU A 183 4.47 -10.12 -2.09
N SER A 184 3.47 -9.42 -2.63
CA SER A 184 2.25 -10.04 -3.21
C SER A 184 2.57 -11.03 -4.34
N GLN A 185 3.66 -10.79 -5.07
CA GLN A 185 4.16 -11.63 -6.16
C GLN A 185 5.16 -12.71 -5.69
N SER A 186 5.46 -12.80 -4.38
CA SER A 186 6.46 -13.72 -3.83
C SER A 186 7.85 -13.57 -4.50
N ARG A 187 8.33 -12.32 -4.64
CA ARG A 187 9.61 -11.93 -5.25
C ARG A 187 10.63 -11.44 -4.21
N PRO A 188 11.06 -12.27 -3.23
CA PRO A 188 11.96 -11.84 -2.15
C PRO A 188 13.34 -11.36 -2.65
N GLY A 189 13.82 -11.91 -3.77
CA GLY A 189 15.07 -11.49 -4.38
C GLY A 189 15.03 -10.04 -4.88
N ASP A 190 13.89 -9.62 -5.47
CA ASP A 190 13.69 -8.25 -5.93
C ASP A 190 13.50 -7.29 -4.75
N MET A 191 12.80 -7.71 -3.68
CA MET A 191 12.69 -6.94 -2.43
C MET A 191 14.08 -6.65 -1.84
N LYS A 192 14.93 -7.68 -1.69
CA LYS A 192 16.30 -7.54 -1.19
C LYS A 192 17.14 -6.62 -2.09
N SER A 193 17.05 -6.80 -3.40
CA SER A 193 17.78 -6.01 -4.39
C SER A 193 17.36 -4.54 -4.36
N LEU A 194 16.07 -4.26 -4.27
CA LEU A 194 15.51 -2.92 -4.17
C LEU A 194 16.05 -2.19 -2.94
N ILE A 195 15.99 -2.81 -1.76
CA ILE A 195 16.49 -2.23 -0.51
C ILE A 195 18.00 -1.99 -0.58
N LYS A 196 18.79 -3.00 -1.04
CA LYS A 196 20.25 -2.89 -1.10
C LYS A 196 20.75 -1.87 -2.14
N SER A 197 19.97 -1.61 -3.19
CA SER A 197 20.29 -0.59 -4.20
C SER A 197 19.90 0.83 -3.78
N GLY A 198 19.07 0.98 -2.75
CA GLY A 198 18.64 2.28 -2.21
C GLY A 198 19.78 3.04 -1.51
N SER A 199 19.51 4.31 -1.21
CA SER A 199 20.42 5.15 -0.42
C SER A 199 20.65 4.57 0.98
N SER A 200 21.67 5.07 1.69
CA SER A 200 21.91 4.66 3.08
C SER A 200 20.71 4.96 4.00
N ALA A 201 19.91 5.99 3.70
CA ALA A 201 18.70 6.31 4.42
C ALA A 201 17.62 5.24 4.18
N ILE A 202 17.41 4.83 2.94
CA ILE A 202 16.48 3.76 2.55
C ILE A 202 16.90 2.42 3.16
N GLN A 203 18.18 2.04 3.03
CA GLN A 203 18.68 0.80 3.62
C GLN A 203 18.48 0.75 5.13
N LYS A 204 18.67 1.89 5.82
CA LYS A 204 18.42 2.00 7.26
C LYS A 204 16.93 1.94 7.58
N TYR A 205 16.07 2.62 6.80
CA TYR A 205 14.63 2.65 7.02
C TYR A 205 14.02 1.24 6.89
N PHE A 206 14.40 0.51 5.85
CA PHE A 206 13.91 -0.84 5.59
C PHE A 206 14.83 -1.95 6.13
N SER A 207 15.74 -1.63 7.08
CA SER A 207 16.69 -2.61 7.62
C SER A 207 16.04 -3.83 8.26
N SER A 208 14.82 -3.70 8.79
CA SER A 208 14.06 -4.81 9.37
C SER A 208 13.60 -5.87 8.35
N TYR A 209 13.57 -5.54 7.06
CA TYR A 209 13.26 -6.50 6.00
C TYR A 209 14.42 -7.43 5.67
N ILE A 210 15.67 -7.08 6.02
CA ILE A 210 16.86 -7.87 5.71
C ILE A 210 17.34 -8.55 6.99
N PRO A 211 17.25 -9.89 7.09
CA PRO A 211 17.81 -10.63 8.23
C PRO A 211 19.29 -10.32 8.43
N LYS A 212 19.71 -10.30 9.68
CA LYS A 212 21.13 -10.25 10.02
C LYS A 212 21.78 -11.61 9.76
N ALA A 213 23.10 -11.59 9.61
CA ALA A 213 23.87 -12.84 9.58
C ALA A 213 23.70 -13.57 10.93
N PRO A 214 23.44 -14.89 10.96
CA PRO A 214 23.36 -15.65 12.20
C PRO A 214 24.63 -15.54 13.03
N GLU A 215 24.48 -15.42 14.35
CA GLU A 215 25.61 -15.43 15.30
C GLU A 215 25.96 -16.87 15.66
N THR A 216 27.26 -17.16 15.82
CA THR A 216 27.77 -18.45 16.33
C THR A 216 28.09 -18.34 17.82
N SER A 217 27.74 -19.37 18.62
CA SER A 217 28.09 -19.43 20.05
C SER A 217 29.56 -19.72 20.29
N LEU A 218 30.27 -20.25 19.30
CA LEU A 218 31.68 -20.63 19.41
C LEU A 218 32.49 -19.79 18.40
N GLU A 219 33.61 -19.22 18.85
CA GLU A 219 34.53 -18.52 17.96
C GLU A 219 35.21 -19.52 17.00
N GLU A 220 35.50 -19.07 15.77
CA GLU A 220 36.27 -19.88 14.84
C GLU A 220 37.67 -20.16 15.36
N GLY A 221 38.21 -21.34 15.06
CA GLY A 221 39.56 -21.68 15.56
C GLY A 221 39.85 -23.17 15.64
N SER A 222 40.89 -23.52 16.44
CA SER A 222 41.34 -24.89 16.65
C SER A 222 41.04 -25.33 18.11
N TYR A 223 40.51 -26.56 18.23
CA TYR A 223 40.05 -27.12 19.51
C TYR A 223 40.61 -28.55 19.66
N THR A 224 40.89 -28.94 20.91
CA THR A 224 41.42 -30.28 21.23
C THR A 224 40.39 -31.23 21.84
N ALA A 225 39.14 -30.75 21.95
CA ALA A 225 37.98 -31.52 22.39
C ALA A 225 36.83 -31.34 21.47
N LYS A 226 35.82 -32.23 21.51
CA LYS A 226 34.56 -32.07 20.78
C LYS A 226 33.91 -30.75 21.14
N GLN A 227 33.37 -30.07 20.15
CA GLN A 227 32.68 -28.82 20.31
C GLN A 227 31.27 -28.90 19.74
N THR A 228 30.37 -28.09 20.27
CA THR A 228 29.03 -27.88 19.73
C THR A 228 28.88 -26.41 19.44
N VAL A 229 28.41 -26.09 18.23
CA VAL A 229 28.11 -24.72 17.79
C VAL A 229 26.61 -24.51 17.82
N GLU A 230 26.19 -23.48 18.52
CA GLU A 230 24.81 -22.99 18.44
C GLU A 230 24.75 -21.79 17.50
N LEU A 231 23.67 -21.71 16.70
CA LEU A 231 23.38 -20.60 15.82
C LEU A 231 22.21 -19.80 16.37
N LYS A 232 22.30 -18.46 16.27
CA LYS A 232 21.26 -17.56 16.73
C LYS A 232 20.95 -16.54 15.63
N ALA A 233 19.64 -16.30 15.40
CA ALA A 233 19.09 -15.24 14.57
C ALA A 233 17.97 -14.50 15.31
N ASP A 234 17.41 -13.47 14.71
CA ASP A 234 16.30 -12.72 15.29
C ASP A 234 15.02 -13.61 15.31
N SER A 235 14.08 -13.25 16.19
CA SER A 235 12.85 -14.04 16.38
C SER A 235 12.02 -14.09 15.11
N GLY A 236 11.54 -15.27 14.75
CA GLY A 236 10.73 -15.51 13.53
C GLY A 236 11.53 -15.87 12.29
N GLU A 237 12.87 -15.85 12.37
CA GLU A 237 13.74 -16.24 11.27
C GLU A 237 14.07 -17.72 11.29
N THR A 238 14.27 -18.29 10.12
CA THR A 238 14.72 -19.68 9.93
C THR A 238 16.17 -19.69 9.48
N ILE A 239 17.05 -20.39 10.23
CA ILE A 239 18.46 -20.53 9.86
C ILE A 239 18.65 -21.80 9.03
N TYR A 240 19.33 -21.65 7.90
CA TYR A 240 19.85 -22.75 7.07
C TYR A 240 21.36 -22.76 7.13
N TYR A 241 21.96 -23.96 7.11
CA TYR A 241 23.41 -24.07 7.20
C TYR A 241 24.00 -25.20 6.37
N THR A 242 25.30 -25.13 6.11
CA THR A 242 26.15 -26.16 5.51
C THR A 242 27.42 -26.33 6.33
N LEU A 243 28.07 -27.50 6.26
CA LEU A 243 29.34 -27.79 6.97
C LEU A 243 30.52 -28.06 6.03
N ASP A 244 30.28 -28.03 4.75
CA ASP A 244 31.23 -28.33 3.68
C ASP A 244 31.79 -27.09 2.94
N GLY A 245 31.40 -25.89 3.42
CA GLY A 245 31.78 -24.62 2.80
C GLY A 245 30.97 -24.23 1.57
N THR A 246 29.93 -24.97 1.19
CA THR A 246 28.98 -24.54 0.16
C THR A 246 28.09 -23.40 0.70
N THR A 247 27.61 -22.54 -0.20
CA THR A 247 26.72 -21.44 0.20
C THR A 247 25.34 -22.00 0.54
N PRO A 248 24.83 -21.78 1.78
CA PRO A 248 23.51 -22.28 2.18
C PRO A 248 22.41 -21.46 1.50
N ASP A 249 21.32 -22.15 1.18
CA ASP A 249 20.06 -21.59 0.68
C ASP A 249 18.85 -22.23 1.39
N SER A 250 17.63 -21.91 0.96
CA SER A 250 16.39 -22.45 1.55
C SER A 250 16.18 -23.96 1.35
N SER A 251 17.00 -24.62 0.57
CA SER A 251 17.02 -26.09 0.39
C SER A 251 18.06 -26.78 1.29
N SER A 252 18.93 -26.02 1.96
CA SER A 252 19.98 -26.50 2.85
C SER A 252 19.40 -27.02 4.16
N THR A 253 20.25 -27.57 5.04
CA THR A 253 19.82 -28.10 6.34
C THR A 253 19.27 -27.01 7.24
N VAL A 254 18.06 -27.20 7.79
CA VAL A 254 17.46 -26.27 8.76
C VAL A 254 18.12 -26.47 10.12
N TYR A 255 18.58 -25.38 10.72
CA TYR A 255 19.09 -25.40 12.09
C TYR A 255 17.94 -25.59 13.10
N LYS A 256 18.10 -26.58 13.99
CA LYS A 256 17.11 -26.88 15.07
C LYS A 256 17.75 -26.95 16.45
N THR A 257 18.95 -27.49 16.50
CA THR A 257 19.70 -27.73 17.76
C THR A 257 21.17 -27.54 17.52
N GLY A 258 21.98 -27.52 18.57
CA GLY A 258 23.44 -27.39 18.48
C GLY A 258 24.06 -28.38 17.48
N ILE A 259 25.03 -27.90 16.72
CA ILE A 259 25.77 -28.63 15.68
C ILE A 259 27.01 -29.22 16.35
N GLU A 260 27.09 -30.55 16.43
CA GLU A 260 28.31 -31.23 16.89
C GLU A 260 29.38 -31.19 15.79
N LEU A 261 30.58 -30.76 16.14
CA LEU A 261 31.71 -30.72 15.25
C LEU A 261 32.55 -32.00 15.38
N ASP A 262 32.65 -32.74 14.27
CA ASP A 262 33.52 -33.90 14.20
C ASP A 262 35.02 -33.54 14.12
N GLU A 263 35.89 -34.53 14.40
CA GLU A 263 37.32 -34.37 14.25
C GLU A 263 37.67 -34.05 12.77
N GLY A 264 38.49 -33.04 12.57
CA GLY A 264 38.90 -32.54 11.26
C GLY A 264 38.58 -31.06 11.08
N ARG A 265 38.57 -30.62 9.81
CA ARG A 265 38.25 -29.24 9.43
C ARG A 265 36.81 -29.17 8.98
N THR A 266 36.03 -28.29 9.61
CA THR A 266 34.66 -27.96 9.24
C THR A 266 34.60 -26.49 8.83
N GLU A 267 34.02 -26.20 7.67
CA GLU A 267 33.67 -24.84 7.26
C GLU A 267 32.15 -24.67 7.34
N LEU A 268 31.70 -24.11 8.48
CA LEU A 268 30.30 -23.78 8.71
C LEU A 268 29.94 -22.51 7.93
N ARG A 269 28.88 -22.58 7.16
CA ARG A 269 28.21 -21.41 6.59
C ARG A 269 26.76 -21.42 7.00
N ALA A 270 26.24 -20.27 7.44
CA ALA A 270 24.85 -20.14 7.90
C ALA A 270 24.20 -18.87 7.38
N VAL A 271 22.92 -18.94 7.05
CA VAL A 271 22.11 -17.82 6.57
C VAL A 271 20.73 -17.84 7.22
N ALA A 272 20.22 -16.68 7.64
CA ALA A 272 18.86 -16.55 8.14
C ALA A 272 17.92 -16.10 7.02
N TYR A 273 16.69 -16.61 7.03
CA TYR A 273 15.57 -16.22 6.19
C TYR A 273 14.42 -15.75 7.06
N ASN A 274 13.81 -14.63 6.69
CA ASN A 274 12.61 -14.14 7.36
C ASN A 274 11.32 -14.74 6.75
N GLU A 275 10.17 -14.31 7.26
CA GLU A 275 8.84 -14.75 6.80
C GLU A 275 8.54 -14.40 5.34
N TYR A 276 9.16 -13.34 4.79
CA TYR A 276 9.03 -12.92 3.39
C TYR A 276 9.89 -13.78 2.43
N GLY A 277 10.73 -14.68 2.96
CA GLY A 277 11.69 -15.45 2.18
C GLY A 277 12.93 -14.65 1.79
N ILE A 278 13.18 -13.50 2.40
CA ILE A 278 14.39 -12.69 2.19
C ILE A 278 15.52 -13.29 3.02
N SER A 279 16.65 -13.55 2.37
CA SER A 279 17.87 -14.04 3.04
C SER A 279 18.73 -12.90 3.58
N GLY A 280 19.31 -13.10 4.75
CA GLY A 280 20.36 -12.24 5.32
C GLY A 280 21.71 -12.37 4.60
N ASP A 281 22.74 -11.88 5.27
CA ASP A 281 24.13 -12.16 4.89
C ASP A 281 24.57 -13.50 5.50
N VAL A 282 25.61 -14.13 4.88
CA VAL A 282 26.09 -15.45 5.29
C VAL A 282 27.14 -15.28 6.37
N THR A 283 26.97 -15.98 7.49
CA THR A 283 28.02 -16.20 8.47
C THR A 283 28.94 -17.30 8.00
N ILE A 284 30.25 -17.11 8.09
CA ILE A 284 31.28 -18.10 7.75
C ILE A 284 32.17 -18.28 8.97
N ALA A 285 32.37 -19.53 9.41
CA ALA A 285 33.26 -19.88 10.51
C ALA A 285 34.00 -21.18 10.21
N VAL A 286 35.30 -21.22 10.50
CA VAL A 286 36.15 -22.38 10.27
C VAL A 286 36.62 -22.97 11.59
N TYR A 287 36.34 -24.25 11.79
CA TYR A 287 36.72 -25.00 12.97
C TYR A 287 37.65 -26.13 12.60
N ASN A 288 38.74 -26.32 13.39
CA ASN A 288 39.69 -27.42 13.27
C ASN A 288 39.68 -28.21 14.59
N ILE A 289 39.05 -29.38 14.59
CA ILE A 289 38.98 -30.22 15.79
C ILE A 289 40.06 -31.27 15.67
N THR A 290 41.00 -31.25 16.65
CA THR A 290 42.06 -32.28 16.81
C THR A 290 41.92 -32.89 18.21
N LEU A 291 41.29 -34.06 18.30
CA LEU A 291 41.04 -34.67 19.58
C LEU A 291 42.37 -35.07 20.25
N ALA A 292 42.57 -34.59 21.45
CA ALA A 292 43.78 -34.85 22.21
C ALA A 292 43.90 -36.33 22.55
N ARG A 293 45.15 -36.83 22.49
CA ARG A 293 45.50 -38.18 22.97
C ARG A 293 45.75 -38.09 24.48
N PRO A 294 45.40 -39.13 25.25
CA PRO A 294 45.69 -39.17 26.67
C PRO A 294 47.19 -39.35 26.89
N ASP A 295 47.67 -38.94 28.05
CA ASP A 295 49.03 -39.25 28.50
C ASP A 295 49.18 -40.77 28.69
N ALA A 296 50.44 -41.27 28.58
CA ALA A 296 50.73 -42.67 28.88
C ALA A 296 50.51 -43.01 30.33
N ALA A 297 50.18 -44.25 30.62
CA ALA A 297 50.14 -44.77 31.97
C ALA A 297 51.49 -44.66 32.67
N ILE A 298 51.49 -44.42 33.96
CA ILE A 298 52.67 -44.51 34.82
C ILE A 298 52.65 -45.88 35.49
N ILE A 299 53.70 -46.65 35.27
CA ILE A 299 53.88 -48.01 35.77
C ILE A 299 54.85 -48.01 36.95
N TYR A 300 54.47 -48.58 38.09
CA TYR A 300 55.31 -48.74 39.26
C TYR A 300 55.20 -50.20 39.78
N PRO A 301 56.33 -50.82 40.19
CA PRO A 301 57.69 -50.30 40.19
C PRO A 301 58.25 -50.31 38.73
N SER A 302 59.36 -49.57 38.46
CA SER A 302 60.07 -49.58 37.20
C SER A 302 60.78 -50.92 36.96
N SER A 303 61.26 -51.14 35.69
CA SER A 303 61.95 -52.34 35.28
C SER A 303 63.01 -52.83 36.27
N GLY A 304 63.02 -54.13 36.54
CA GLY A 304 63.94 -54.67 37.52
C GLY A 304 63.75 -56.15 37.89
N LYS A 305 64.45 -56.62 38.91
CA LYS A 305 64.26 -57.94 39.51
C LYS A 305 63.42 -57.85 40.76
N TYR A 306 62.45 -58.73 40.89
CA TYR A 306 61.50 -58.69 41.99
C TYR A 306 61.13 -60.10 42.46
N ASP A 307 60.69 -60.19 43.69
CA ASP A 307 60.26 -61.44 44.29
C ASP A 307 58.84 -61.83 43.76
N ALA A 308 58.57 -63.13 43.77
CA ALA A 308 57.28 -63.68 43.45
C ALA A 308 56.17 -63.04 44.30
N GLY A 309 55.02 -62.71 43.67
CA GLY A 309 53.90 -62.06 44.32
C GLY A 309 54.00 -60.52 44.42
N THR A 310 55.08 -59.88 43.93
CA THR A 310 55.21 -58.44 43.81
C THR A 310 54.12 -57.90 42.86
N LYS A 311 53.51 -56.74 43.19
CA LYS A 311 52.41 -56.17 42.46
C LYS A 311 52.85 -54.95 41.65
N ILE A 312 52.35 -54.87 40.44
CA ILE A 312 52.40 -53.71 39.53
C ILE A 312 51.24 -52.79 39.84
N VAL A 313 51.53 -51.54 40.07
CA VAL A 313 50.52 -50.45 40.23
C VAL A 313 50.60 -49.62 38.97
N VAL A 314 49.47 -49.42 38.33
CA VAL A 314 49.39 -48.58 37.13
C VAL A 314 48.52 -47.36 37.42
N THR A 315 49.07 -46.18 37.22
CA THR A 315 48.34 -44.93 37.33
C THR A 315 47.89 -44.51 35.93
N ILE A 316 46.61 -44.32 35.75
CA ILE A 316 45.98 -43.94 34.52
C ILE A 316 45.41 -42.53 34.66
N PRO A 317 45.48 -41.63 33.63
CA PRO A 317 44.86 -40.36 33.65
C PRO A 317 43.34 -40.45 33.91
N ASP A 318 42.77 -39.44 34.57
CA ASP A 318 41.33 -39.37 34.89
C ASP A 318 40.48 -39.46 33.61
N GLY A 319 39.34 -40.16 33.69
CA GLY A 319 38.42 -40.32 32.59
C GLY A 319 38.89 -41.29 31.49
N CYS A 320 40.03 -42.01 31.71
CA CYS A 320 40.58 -42.95 30.75
C CYS A 320 40.46 -44.39 31.24
N THR A 321 40.56 -45.34 30.27
CA THR A 321 40.63 -46.78 30.54
C THR A 321 42.00 -47.29 30.09
N GLY A 322 42.69 -48.01 30.99
CA GLY A 322 43.95 -48.69 30.68
C GLY A 322 43.73 -50.15 30.33
N PHE A 323 44.45 -50.62 29.31
CA PHE A 323 44.48 -52.00 28.86
C PHE A 323 45.93 -52.50 28.96
N TYR A 324 46.12 -53.69 29.46
CA TYR A 324 47.47 -54.22 29.65
C TYR A 324 47.63 -55.62 29.10
N THR A 325 48.86 -56.00 28.79
CA THR A 325 49.22 -57.36 28.44
C THR A 325 50.69 -57.65 28.88
N PHE A 326 50.98 -58.92 29.07
CA PHE A 326 52.35 -59.39 29.19
C PHE A 326 52.84 -59.92 27.82
N ASP A 327 54.07 -59.53 27.44
CA ASP A 327 54.75 -60.01 26.23
C ASP A 327 54.03 -59.74 24.90
N GLY A 328 53.15 -58.79 24.90
CA GLY A 328 52.37 -58.40 23.74
C GLY A 328 52.23 -56.90 23.51
N THR A 329 51.57 -56.52 22.43
CA THR A 329 51.16 -55.12 22.20
C THR A 329 49.75 -54.95 22.73
N PRO A 330 49.56 -54.05 23.71
CA PRO A 330 48.23 -53.84 24.30
C PRO A 330 47.28 -53.11 23.33
N ASP A 331 46.03 -53.56 23.31
CA ASP A 331 44.88 -52.94 22.62
C ASP A 331 43.62 -53.05 23.48
N ASP A 332 42.47 -52.56 23.00
CA ASP A 332 41.21 -52.55 23.77
C ASP A 332 40.51 -53.93 23.86
N THR A 333 41.11 -54.99 23.32
CA THR A 333 40.71 -56.39 23.53
C THR A 333 41.46 -57.02 24.69
N CYS A 334 42.52 -56.38 25.22
CA CYS A 334 43.31 -56.83 26.33
C CYS A 334 42.61 -56.64 27.69
N GLU A 335 43.26 -57.14 28.77
CA GLU A 335 42.71 -56.99 30.12
C GLU A 335 42.71 -55.55 30.56
N VAL A 336 41.61 -55.17 31.25
CA VAL A 336 41.45 -53.78 31.80
C VAL A 336 42.20 -53.68 33.11
N VAL A 337 42.90 -52.56 33.29
CA VAL A 337 43.54 -52.21 34.57
C VAL A 337 42.53 -51.85 35.60
N ASN A 338 42.18 -52.78 36.52
CA ASN A 338 41.19 -52.59 37.58
C ASN A 338 41.82 -52.56 38.99
N GLY A 339 43.13 -52.48 39.10
CA GLY A 339 43.87 -52.45 40.37
C GLY A 339 45.27 -53.04 40.24
N PRO A 340 45.94 -53.32 41.35
CA PRO A 340 47.28 -53.86 41.34
C PRO A 340 47.37 -55.26 40.72
N ILE A 341 48.28 -55.48 39.74
CA ILE A 341 48.44 -56.69 38.94
C ILE A 341 49.60 -57.47 39.51
N VAL A 342 49.46 -58.75 39.69
CA VAL A 342 50.57 -59.62 40.18
C VAL A 342 51.54 -59.85 39.06
N MET A 343 52.88 -59.69 39.34
CA MET A 343 53.94 -59.99 38.34
C MET A 343 53.93 -61.49 38.05
N GLN A 344 54.14 -61.84 36.78
CA GLN A 344 54.31 -63.22 36.32
C GLN A 344 55.75 -63.69 36.57
N GLU A 345 55.87 -65.01 36.96
CA GLU A 345 57.21 -65.63 37.13
C GLU A 345 57.92 -65.76 35.80
N GLY A 346 59.24 -65.47 35.78
CA GLY A 346 60.03 -65.45 34.55
C GLY A 346 60.47 -64.06 34.14
N THR A 347 60.82 -63.86 32.89
CA THR A 347 61.15 -62.55 32.29
C THR A 347 60.04 -62.14 31.38
N HIS A 348 59.35 -61.08 31.71
CA HIS A 348 58.16 -60.57 31.00
C HIS A 348 58.26 -59.07 30.78
N ILE A 349 57.72 -58.65 29.61
CA ILE A 349 57.48 -57.21 29.31
C ILE A 349 56.02 -56.96 29.59
N PHE A 350 55.77 -56.12 30.63
CA PHE A 350 54.43 -55.64 30.94
C PHE A 350 54.17 -54.33 30.18
N SER A 351 53.15 -54.26 29.35
CA SER A 351 52.82 -53.13 28.49
C SER A 351 51.42 -52.63 28.76
N VAL A 352 51.22 -51.35 28.80
CA VAL A 352 49.93 -50.69 29.00
C VAL A 352 49.69 -49.63 27.91
N ILE A 353 48.42 -49.57 27.40
CA ILE A 353 47.92 -48.49 26.55
C ILE A 353 46.70 -47.91 27.22
N VAL A 354 46.56 -46.61 27.12
CA VAL A 354 45.41 -45.86 27.72
C VAL A 354 44.52 -45.36 26.60
N LYS A 355 43.17 -45.51 26.76
CA LYS A 355 42.16 -45.03 25.84
C LYS A 355 41.27 -43.98 26.57
N ASN A 356 41.09 -42.78 25.95
CA ASN A 356 40.21 -41.75 26.49
C ASN A 356 38.75 -41.89 25.96
N GLU A 357 37.87 -41.02 26.42
CA GLU A 357 36.46 -40.94 26.02
C GLU A 357 36.25 -40.69 24.51
N TYR A 358 37.25 -40.08 23.86
CA TYR A 358 37.22 -39.83 22.43
C TYR A 358 37.71 -41.01 21.59
N GLY A 359 38.05 -42.13 22.23
CA GLY A 359 38.60 -43.31 21.54
C GLY A 359 40.04 -43.18 21.11
N LYS A 360 40.80 -42.15 21.58
CA LYS A 360 42.19 -41.94 21.25
C LYS A 360 43.08 -42.71 22.22
N TYR A 361 44.16 -43.26 21.70
CA TYR A 361 45.13 -44.04 22.48
C TYR A 361 46.39 -43.23 22.80
N SER A 362 46.94 -43.46 23.99
CA SER A 362 48.25 -42.97 24.40
C SER A 362 49.39 -43.61 23.64
N SER A 363 50.59 -43.19 23.85
CA SER A 363 51.76 -44.05 23.63
C SER A 363 51.78 -45.22 24.62
N ILE A 364 52.34 -46.37 24.21
CA ILE A 364 52.48 -47.55 25.07
C ILE A 364 53.53 -47.27 26.11
N ALA A 365 53.21 -47.50 27.38
CA ALA A 365 54.16 -47.58 28.50
C ALA A 365 54.53 -49.03 28.72
N SER A 366 55.83 -49.30 28.88
CA SER A 366 56.31 -50.69 29.11
C SER A 366 57.41 -50.75 30.15
N GLU A 367 57.38 -51.81 30.97
CA GLU A 367 58.39 -52.15 31.92
C GLU A 367 58.78 -53.62 31.81
N THR A 368 60.04 -53.97 32.06
CA THR A 368 60.52 -55.33 32.00
C THR A 368 60.77 -55.87 33.41
N TYR A 369 60.11 -56.96 33.74
CA TYR A 369 60.21 -57.60 35.04
C TYR A 369 60.91 -58.96 34.94
N ILE A 370 61.84 -59.23 35.84
CA ILE A 370 62.48 -60.54 36.06
C ILE A 370 62.00 -61.01 37.43
N VAL A 371 61.17 -62.02 37.48
CA VAL A 371 60.59 -62.54 38.70
C VAL A 371 61.02 -64.01 38.88
N GLY A 372 61.67 -64.29 40.00
CA GLY A 372 62.12 -65.61 40.32
C GLY A 372 62.51 -65.73 41.81
N ASN A 373 62.53 -66.96 42.37
CA ASN A 373 62.97 -67.17 43.70
C ASN A 373 64.50 -66.90 43.80
N SER A 374 64.88 -65.90 44.57
CA SER A 374 66.30 -65.65 44.95
C SER A 374 66.86 -66.79 45.79
#